data_75c2fb65e7ba68c3e6e29a05bdbe36e4
#
_entry.id   75c2fb65e7ba68c3e6e29a05bdbe36e4
#
_cell.length_a   1.000
_cell.length_b   1.000
_cell.length_c   1.000
_cell.angle_alpha   90.00
_cell.angle_beta   90.00
_cell.angle_gamma   90.00
#
_symmetry.space_group_name_H-M   'P 1'
#
loop_
_entity.id
_entity.type
_entity.pdbx_description
1 polymer ?
#
loop_
_entity_poly.entity_id
_entity_poly.type
_entity_poly.pdbx_seq_one_letter_code
_entity_poly.pdbx_strand_id
1 'polypeptide(L)'
;ICVARKPISKKTVAENVLQFGTGAINIEGSKIQSEDQDRHPSNVIFDATSVEALTIQNPLAEKFFFVSKPGIKEKLIGFVEGRNSHPTVKPVALMAYLCKLVTPADGVILDPFMGSGSTGVSALCSGFKFVGMELGEDYYQISRTRISQFELFMEFIPTKTSSMKKVGKTKKKKLSTQGSTNKVGGIWGGLKLVKVA
;
A
#
# COMPACT_ATOMS: atom_id res chain seq x y z
N ILE A 1 7.64 9.04 -8.89
CA ILE A 1 6.83 9.19 -7.66
C ILE A 1 7.29 10.44 -6.95
N CYS A 2 6.35 11.32 -6.60
CA CYS A 2 6.61 12.50 -5.79
C CYS A 2 6.08 12.26 -4.38
N VAL A 3 6.94 12.41 -3.36
CA VAL A 3 6.56 12.36 -1.96
C VAL A 3 6.67 13.78 -1.40
N ALA A 4 5.54 14.35 -1.00
CA ALA A 4 5.47 15.69 -0.45
C ALA A 4 4.86 15.67 0.95
N ARG A 5 5.27 16.59 1.80
CA ARG A 5 4.76 16.75 3.16
C ARG A 5 4.16 18.15 3.33
N LYS A 6 3.01 18.22 4.00
CA LYS A 6 2.52 19.53 4.48
C LYS A 6 3.53 20.15 5.44
N PRO A 7 3.59 21.49 5.54
CA PRO A 7 4.40 22.14 6.57
C PRO A 7 4.10 21.57 7.96
N ILE A 8 5.15 21.34 8.73
CA ILE A 8 5.03 20.91 10.11
C ILE A 8 4.57 22.08 10.99
N SER A 9 3.81 21.78 12.05
CA SER A 9 3.31 22.82 12.98
C SER A 9 4.31 23.18 14.08
N LYS A 10 5.41 22.43 14.20
CA LYS A 10 6.49 22.63 15.18
C LYS A 10 7.74 23.16 14.50
N LYS A 11 8.68 23.66 15.32
CA LYS A 11 9.96 24.17 14.82
C LYS A 11 10.82 23.09 14.16
N THR A 12 10.77 21.88 14.70
CA THR A 12 11.54 20.74 14.20
C THR A 12 10.66 19.53 13.89
N VAL A 13 11.16 18.65 13.02
CA VAL A 13 10.51 17.36 12.72
C VAL A 13 10.40 16.49 13.98
N ALA A 14 11.43 16.49 14.82
CA ALA A 14 11.46 15.72 16.06
C ALA A 14 10.34 16.16 17.02
N GLU A 15 10.18 17.46 17.25
CA GLU A 15 9.10 17.99 18.08
C GLU A 15 7.72 17.67 17.51
N ASN A 16 7.58 17.72 16.17
CA ASN A 16 6.33 17.39 15.51
C ASN A 16 5.98 15.92 15.68
N VAL A 17 6.95 15.01 15.54
CA VAL A 17 6.76 13.57 15.77
C VAL A 17 6.44 13.27 17.23
N LEU A 18 7.15 13.87 18.18
CA LEU A 18 6.89 13.67 19.61
C LEU A 18 5.48 14.10 20.01
N GLN A 19 4.94 15.15 19.39
CA GLN A 19 3.61 15.64 19.73
C GLN A 19 2.48 14.97 18.95
N PHE A 20 2.67 14.70 17.64
CA PHE A 20 1.60 14.28 16.72
C PHE A 20 1.81 12.90 16.11
N GLY A 21 2.96 12.27 16.35
CA GLY A 21 3.33 10.99 15.73
C GLY A 21 3.59 11.06 14.22
N THR A 22 3.61 12.26 13.62
CA THR A 22 3.69 12.45 12.16
C THR A 22 4.79 13.40 11.74
N GLY A 23 5.12 13.40 10.45
CA GLY A 23 6.06 14.36 9.84
C GLY A 23 7.45 13.81 9.56
N ALA A 24 7.80 12.63 10.03
CA ALA A 24 9.03 11.92 9.68
C ALA A 24 8.77 10.76 8.73
N ILE A 25 9.85 10.31 8.07
CA ILE A 25 9.86 9.07 7.30
C ILE A 25 10.11 7.91 8.25
N ASN A 26 9.35 6.84 8.12
CA ASN A 26 9.50 5.63 8.91
C ASN A 26 10.63 4.75 8.31
N ILE A 27 11.86 5.09 8.65
CA ILE A 27 13.06 4.39 8.16
C ILE A 27 13.04 2.94 8.62
N GLU A 28 12.79 2.70 9.91
CA GLU A 28 12.85 1.35 10.49
C GLU A 28 11.82 0.39 9.86
N GLY A 29 10.58 0.85 9.68
CA GLY A 29 9.51 0.05 9.07
C GLY A 29 9.65 -0.14 7.55
N SER A 30 10.57 0.60 6.92
CA SER A 30 10.76 0.63 5.46
C SER A 30 12.15 0.16 5.03
N LYS A 31 12.95 -0.41 5.93
CA LYS A 31 14.25 -0.99 5.60
C LYS A 31 14.13 -2.07 4.54
N ILE A 32 15.07 -2.07 3.61
CA ILE A 32 15.23 -3.13 2.62
C ILE A 32 15.99 -4.26 3.27
N GLN A 33 15.40 -5.44 3.28
CA GLN A 33 15.97 -6.62 3.90
C GLN A 33 17.08 -7.21 3.04
N SER A 34 18.16 -7.61 3.68
CA SER A 34 19.30 -8.31 3.07
C SER A 34 19.76 -9.41 4.02
N GLU A 35 20.39 -10.44 3.47
CA GLU A 35 20.94 -11.56 4.26
C GLU A 35 21.99 -11.09 5.26
N ASP A 36 22.81 -10.10 4.89
CA ASP A 36 23.92 -9.62 5.70
C ASP A 36 23.48 -8.52 6.68
N GLN A 37 22.78 -7.52 6.17
CA GLN A 37 22.37 -6.35 6.96
C GLN A 37 21.20 -5.61 6.31
N ASP A 38 20.17 -5.28 7.09
CA ASP A 38 19.08 -4.41 6.66
C ASP A 38 19.64 -3.04 6.24
N ARG A 39 19.15 -2.53 5.11
CA ARG A 39 19.60 -1.26 4.52
C ARG A 39 18.54 -0.19 4.66
N HIS A 40 18.99 1.06 4.65
CA HIS A 40 18.07 2.20 4.61
C HIS A 40 17.11 2.11 3.42
N PRO A 41 15.88 2.68 3.57
CA PRO A 41 14.93 2.77 2.46
C PRO A 41 15.58 3.39 1.23
N SER A 42 15.38 2.75 0.07
CA SER A 42 15.91 3.26 -1.19
C SER A 42 15.16 4.52 -1.61
N ASN A 43 15.87 5.52 -2.09
CA ASN A 43 15.32 6.70 -2.77
C ASN A 43 15.13 6.49 -4.28
N VAL A 44 15.55 5.33 -4.78
CA VAL A 44 15.38 4.91 -6.18
C VAL A 44 14.63 3.58 -6.19
N ILE A 45 13.65 3.49 -7.08
CA ILE A 45 12.82 2.29 -7.26
C ILE A 45 12.87 1.95 -8.75
N PHE A 46 13.31 0.74 -9.05
CA PHE A 46 13.40 0.24 -10.42
C PHE A 46 12.27 -0.72 -10.75
N ASP A 47 11.87 -0.74 -11.99
CA ASP A 47 11.12 -1.86 -12.56
C ASP A 47 12.04 -3.02 -12.93
N ALA A 48 11.46 -4.18 -13.26
CA ALA A 48 12.26 -5.39 -13.55
C ALA A 48 13.18 -5.22 -14.75
N THR A 49 12.78 -4.47 -15.77
CA THR A 49 13.60 -4.25 -16.96
C THR A 49 14.82 -3.39 -16.66
N SER A 50 14.62 -2.33 -15.88
CA SER A 50 15.70 -1.45 -15.44
C SER A 50 16.66 -2.15 -14.49
N VAL A 51 16.15 -3.05 -13.64
CA VAL A 51 16.99 -3.87 -12.75
C VAL A 51 17.84 -4.88 -13.52
N GLU A 52 17.29 -5.52 -14.56
CA GLU A 52 18.08 -6.41 -15.42
C GLU A 52 19.29 -5.69 -16.01
N ALA A 53 19.09 -4.48 -16.56
CA ALA A 53 20.17 -3.66 -17.10
C ALA A 53 21.21 -3.26 -16.02
N LEU A 54 20.75 -2.98 -14.81
CA LEU A 54 21.63 -2.66 -13.68
C LEU A 54 22.41 -3.89 -13.20
N THR A 55 21.78 -5.06 -13.16
CA THR A 55 22.38 -6.32 -12.71
C THR A 55 23.51 -6.78 -13.65
N ILE A 56 23.42 -6.47 -14.95
CA ILE A 56 24.51 -6.70 -15.91
C ILE A 56 25.77 -5.91 -15.50
N GLN A 57 25.59 -4.68 -15.01
CA GLN A 57 26.70 -3.82 -14.59
C GLN A 57 27.20 -4.18 -13.19
N ASN A 58 26.30 -4.52 -12.29
CA ASN A 58 26.60 -4.92 -10.92
C ASN A 58 25.60 -5.99 -10.43
N PRO A 59 26.02 -7.28 -10.38
CA PRO A 59 25.15 -8.38 -9.96
C PRO A 59 24.56 -8.25 -8.54
N LEU A 60 25.14 -7.40 -7.71
CA LEU A 60 24.64 -7.17 -6.34
C LEU A 60 23.68 -5.97 -6.24
N ALA A 61 23.51 -5.21 -7.33
CA ALA A 61 22.72 -3.97 -7.30
C ALA A 61 21.25 -4.20 -6.99
N GLU A 62 20.67 -5.33 -7.41
CA GLU A 62 19.28 -5.71 -7.12
C GLU A 62 18.97 -5.68 -5.62
N LYS A 63 19.93 -6.04 -4.77
CA LYS A 63 19.76 -6.04 -3.30
C LYS A 63 19.55 -4.65 -2.71
N PHE A 64 19.85 -3.59 -3.45
CA PHE A 64 19.76 -2.21 -2.95
C PHE A 64 18.52 -1.46 -3.38
N PHE A 65 17.78 -2.00 -4.35
CA PHE A 65 16.66 -1.31 -4.97
C PHE A 65 15.40 -2.15 -4.87
N PHE A 66 14.31 -1.49 -4.54
CA PHE A 66 13.00 -2.14 -4.51
C PHE A 66 12.50 -2.31 -5.94
N VAL A 67 12.24 -3.55 -6.34
CA VAL A 67 11.69 -3.91 -7.65
C VAL A 67 10.26 -4.40 -7.45
N SER A 68 9.34 -3.81 -8.18
CA SER A 68 7.94 -4.24 -8.11
C SER A 68 7.28 -4.16 -9.47
N LYS A 69 6.82 -5.30 -9.97
CA LYS A 69 5.83 -5.39 -11.07
C LYS A 69 4.63 -6.19 -10.59
N PRO A 70 3.39 -5.77 -10.92
CA PRO A 70 2.23 -6.58 -10.61
C PRO A 70 2.20 -7.80 -11.53
N GLY A 71 2.29 -8.99 -10.96
CA GLY A 71 2.08 -10.22 -11.68
C GLY A 71 0.63 -10.35 -12.19
N ILE A 72 0.42 -11.24 -13.16
CA ILE A 72 -0.94 -11.54 -13.67
C ILE A 72 -1.83 -12.01 -12.50
N LYS A 73 -1.32 -12.89 -11.64
CA LYS A 73 -2.03 -13.40 -10.46
C LYS A 73 -2.51 -12.26 -9.58
N GLU A 74 -1.63 -11.32 -9.23
CA GLU A 74 -1.98 -10.15 -8.42
C GLU A 74 -3.07 -9.27 -9.05
N LYS A 75 -3.06 -9.11 -10.37
CA LYS A 75 -4.08 -8.35 -11.09
C LYS A 75 -5.45 -9.02 -11.07
N LEU A 76 -5.49 -10.35 -11.00
CA LEU A 76 -6.71 -11.14 -11.08
C LEU A 76 -7.31 -11.49 -9.72
N ILE A 77 -6.59 -11.32 -8.62
CA ILE A 77 -7.14 -11.56 -7.28
C ILE A 77 -8.33 -10.62 -7.03
N GLY A 78 -9.39 -11.20 -6.49
CA GLY A 78 -10.62 -10.48 -6.19
C GLY A 78 -11.69 -10.59 -7.28
N PHE A 79 -11.40 -11.31 -8.38
CA PHE A 79 -12.35 -11.55 -9.46
C PHE A 79 -12.66 -13.05 -9.57
N VAL A 80 -13.93 -13.40 -9.52
CA VAL A 80 -14.40 -14.80 -9.69
C VAL A 80 -14.56 -15.09 -11.17
N GLU A 81 -15.06 -14.11 -11.93
CA GLU A 81 -15.20 -14.17 -13.40
C GLU A 81 -14.89 -12.79 -13.97
N GLY A 82 -13.87 -12.71 -14.80
CA GLY A 82 -13.56 -11.49 -15.51
C GLY A 82 -12.14 -10.98 -15.30
N ARG A 83 -11.75 -10.03 -16.11
CA ARG A 83 -10.46 -9.36 -16.03
C ARG A 83 -10.64 -8.05 -15.27
N ASN A 84 -9.65 -7.72 -14.44
CA ASN A 84 -9.57 -6.37 -13.94
C ASN A 84 -9.43 -5.41 -15.13
N SER A 85 -10.51 -4.69 -15.43
CA SER A 85 -10.58 -3.75 -16.54
C SER A 85 -9.83 -2.45 -16.27
N HIS A 86 -9.35 -2.24 -15.02
CA HIS A 86 -8.63 -1.01 -14.68
C HIS A 86 -7.27 -0.97 -15.38
N PRO A 87 -7.01 0.08 -16.19
CA PRO A 87 -5.82 0.11 -17.06
C PRO A 87 -4.50 0.23 -16.29
N THR A 88 -4.52 0.78 -15.07
CA THR A 88 -3.30 1.15 -14.33
C THR A 88 -3.28 0.56 -12.92
N VAL A 89 -3.44 -0.76 -12.81
CA VAL A 89 -3.28 -1.47 -11.51
C VAL A 89 -1.86 -1.28 -10.98
N LYS A 90 -1.74 -0.74 -9.77
CA LYS A 90 -0.43 -0.54 -9.12
C LYS A 90 -0.02 -1.80 -8.36
N PRO A 91 1.29 -2.12 -8.31
CA PRO A 91 1.79 -3.24 -7.52
C PRO A 91 1.50 -3.04 -6.03
N VAL A 92 0.92 -4.05 -5.39
CA VAL A 92 0.57 -4.00 -3.96
C VAL A 92 1.83 -3.86 -3.10
N ALA A 93 2.92 -4.55 -3.46
CA ALA A 93 4.18 -4.44 -2.75
C ALA A 93 4.75 -3.01 -2.77
N LEU A 94 4.71 -2.33 -3.93
CA LEU A 94 5.15 -0.95 -4.05
C LEU A 94 4.29 -0.01 -3.19
N MET A 95 2.97 -0.16 -3.27
CA MET A 95 2.06 0.66 -2.49
C MET A 95 2.22 0.42 -0.99
N ALA A 96 2.43 -0.83 -0.56
CA ALA A 96 2.71 -1.17 0.83
C ALA A 96 4.01 -0.53 1.34
N TYR A 97 5.07 -0.55 0.52
CA TYR A 97 6.32 0.14 0.83
C TYR A 97 6.11 1.63 1.03
N LEU A 98 5.42 2.30 0.10
CA LEU A 98 5.13 3.73 0.19
C LEU A 98 4.24 4.07 1.40
N CYS A 99 3.22 3.25 1.67
CA CYS A 99 2.37 3.42 2.85
C CYS A 99 3.18 3.33 4.15
N LYS A 100 4.03 2.32 4.30
CA LYS A 100 4.90 2.15 5.46
C LYS A 100 5.90 3.29 5.64
N LEU A 101 6.39 3.84 4.53
CA LEU A 101 7.39 4.91 4.54
C LEU A 101 6.87 6.20 5.19
N VAL A 102 5.59 6.53 4.99
CA VAL A 102 5.04 7.84 5.37
C VAL A 102 3.95 7.80 6.44
N THR A 103 3.43 6.62 6.77
CA THR A 103 2.30 6.48 7.69
C THR A 103 2.76 5.94 9.04
N PRO A 104 2.44 6.63 10.16
CA PRO A 104 2.73 6.13 11.50
C PRO A 104 1.88 4.90 11.84
N ALA A 105 2.26 4.16 12.89
CA ALA A 105 1.45 3.06 13.40
C ALA A 105 0.01 3.52 13.68
N ASP A 106 -0.96 2.66 13.40
CA ASP A 106 -2.40 2.92 13.52
C ASP A 106 -2.92 4.12 12.68
N GLY A 107 -2.10 4.62 11.76
CA GLY A 107 -2.43 5.75 10.90
C GLY A 107 -3.54 5.44 9.90
N VAL A 108 -4.16 6.49 9.37
CA VAL A 108 -5.20 6.42 8.34
C VAL A 108 -4.62 6.88 7.02
N ILE A 109 -4.79 6.05 5.99
CA ILE A 109 -4.40 6.37 4.62
C ILE A 109 -5.63 6.80 3.85
N LEU A 110 -5.55 7.95 3.21
CA LEU A 110 -6.58 8.48 2.32
C LEU A 110 -6.11 8.39 0.87
N ASP A 111 -6.91 7.75 0.02
CA ASP A 111 -6.72 7.75 -1.43
C ASP A 111 -7.98 8.30 -2.13
N PRO A 112 -7.96 9.58 -2.57
CA PRO A 112 -9.12 10.19 -3.19
C PRO A 112 -9.34 9.75 -4.65
N PHE A 113 -8.45 8.94 -5.22
CA PHE A 113 -8.50 8.42 -6.59
C PHE A 113 -8.14 6.93 -6.61
N MET A 114 -8.82 6.13 -5.78
CA MET A 114 -8.36 4.77 -5.45
C MET A 114 -8.40 3.79 -6.64
N GLY A 115 -9.14 4.06 -7.71
CA GLY A 115 -9.23 3.21 -8.89
C GLY A 115 -9.54 1.76 -8.55
N SER A 116 -8.62 0.85 -8.87
CA SER A 116 -8.73 -0.58 -8.54
C SER A 116 -8.46 -0.94 -7.07
N GLY A 117 -8.23 0.04 -6.19
CA GLY A 117 -8.06 -0.18 -4.76
C GLY A 117 -6.70 -0.73 -4.31
N SER A 118 -5.66 -0.65 -5.14
CA SER A 118 -4.33 -1.17 -4.77
C SER A 118 -3.77 -0.53 -3.50
N THR A 119 -3.99 0.78 -3.30
CA THR A 119 -3.60 1.48 -2.06
C THR A 119 -4.35 0.91 -0.85
N GLY A 120 -5.66 0.69 -0.97
CA GLY A 120 -6.49 0.14 0.11
C GLY A 120 -6.07 -1.26 0.52
N VAL A 121 -5.85 -2.15 -0.46
CA VAL A 121 -5.31 -3.49 -0.23
C VAL A 121 -3.98 -3.41 0.53
N SER A 122 -3.05 -2.57 0.05
CA SER A 122 -1.71 -2.41 0.63
C SER A 122 -1.75 -1.83 2.04
N ALA A 123 -2.65 -0.88 2.30
CA ALA A 123 -2.88 -0.29 3.61
C ALA A 123 -3.31 -1.35 4.63
N LEU A 124 -4.33 -2.16 4.28
CA LEU A 124 -4.85 -3.21 5.17
C LEU A 124 -3.83 -4.32 5.39
N CYS A 125 -3.15 -4.79 4.34
CA CYS A 125 -2.06 -5.76 4.48
C CYS A 125 -0.91 -5.25 5.37
N SER A 126 -0.76 -3.94 5.49
CA SER A 126 0.27 -3.31 6.33
C SER A 126 -0.24 -2.90 7.72
N GLY A 127 -1.49 -3.20 8.06
CA GLY A 127 -2.09 -2.91 9.36
C GLY A 127 -2.59 -1.47 9.53
N PHE A 128 -2.70 -0.70 8.46
CA PHE A 128 -3.23 0.65 8.50
C PHE A 128 -4.74 0.70 8.26
N LYS A 129 -5.37 1.77 8.72
CA LYS A 129 -6.74 2.11 8.37
C LYS A 129 -6.77 2.77 7.00
N PHE A 130 -7.89 2.63 6.29
CA PHE A 130 -8.01 3.12 4.93
C PHE A 130 -9.32 3.85 4.67
N VAL A 131 -9.23 4.95 3.95
CA VAL A 131 -10.36 5.67 3.35
C VAL A 131 -10.07 5.89 1.88
N GLY A 132 -10.89 5.35 1.00
CA GLY A 132 -10.75 5.50 -0.44
C GLY A 132 -11.97 6.13 -1.07
N MET A 133 -11.75 6.90 -2.13
CA MET A 133 -12.80 7.53 -2.92
C MET A 133 -12.63 7.15 -4.38
N GLU A 134 -13.76 6.90 -5.06
CA GLU A 134 -13.80 6.60 -6.50
C GLU A 134 -15.07 7.16 -7.11
N LEU A 135 -14.94 7.76 -8.29
CA LEU A 135 -16.05 8.34 -9.01
C LEU A 135 -16.77 7.30 -9.90
N GLY A 136 -15.99 6.46 -10.59
CA GLY A 136 -16.51 5.43 -11.49
C GLY A 136 -17.13 4.26 -10.72
N GLU A 137 -18.41 3.94 -11.02
CA GLU A 137 -19.11 2.81 -10.37
C GLU A 137 -18.35 1.51 -10.52
N ASP A 138 -17.94 1.18 -11.73
CA ASP A 138 -17.27 -0.10 -12.03
C ASP A 138 -15.95 -0.22 -11.25
N TYR A 139 -15.14 0.84 -11.23
CA TYR A 139 -13.89 0.86 -10.47
C TYR A 139 -14.12 0.84 -8.97
N TYR A 140 -15.19 1.47 -8.50
CA TYR A 140 -15.59 1.40 -7.10
C TYR A 140 -15.96 -0.04 -6.69
N GLN A 141 -16.72 -0.77 -7.50
CA GLN A 141 -17.06 -2.18 -7.23
C GLN A 141 -15.83 -3.08 -7.28
N ILE A 142 -14.94 -2.86 -8.26
CA ILE A 142 -13.65 -3.53 -8.35
C ILE A 142 -12.84 -3.31 -7.06
N SER A 143 -12.69 -2.06 -6.66
CA SER A 143 -11.90 -1.72 -5.46
C SER A 143 -12.48 -2.33 -4.19
N ARG A 144 -13.81 -2.29 -4.02
CA ARG A 144 -14.48 -2.93 -2.86
C ARG A 144 -14.19 -4.43 -2.80
N THR A 145 -14.32 -5.13 -3.92
CA THR A 145 -14.06 -6.57 -3.99
C THR A 145 -12.63 -6.88 -3.62
N ARG A 146 -11.66 -6.17 -4.20
CA ARG A 146 -10.23 -6.36 -3.90
C ARG A 146 -9.89 -6.04 -2.45
N ILE A 147 -10.37 -4.93 -1.93
CA ILE A 147 -10.13 -4.50 -0.54
C ILE A 147 -10.74 -5.49 0.45
N SER A 148 -11.95 -6.03 0.20
CA SER A 148 -12.58 -7.03 1.07
C SER A 148 -11.83 -8.36 1.11
N GLN A 149 -10.99 -8.63 0.14
CA GLN A 149 -10.18 -9.85 0.00
C GLN A 149 -8.68 -9.57 0.19
N PHE A 150 -8.32 -8.53 0.92
CA PHE A 150 -6.93 -8.11 1.09
C PHE A 150 -6.00 -9.21 1.60
N GLU A 151 -6.50 -10.16 2.39
CA GLU A 151 -5.74 -11.29 2.91
C GLU A 151 -5.08 -12.13 1.79
N LEU A 152 -5.71 -12.21 0.61
CA LEU A 152 -5.17 -12.93 -0.55
C LEU A 152 -3.95 -12.24 -1.16
N PHE A 153 -3.69 -10.99 -0.78
CA PHE A 153 -2.55 -10.22 -1.28
C PHE A 153 -1.33 -10.27 -0.36
N MET A 154 -1.45 -10.89 0.82
CA MET A 154 -0.35 -10.95 1.79
C MET A 154 0.91 -11.61 1.23
N GLU A 155 0.76 -12.57 0.29
CA GLU A 155 1.89 -13.24 -0.35
C GLU A 155 2.76 -12.33 -1.22
N PHE A 156 2.21 -11.19 -1.69
CA PHE A 156 2.94 -10.23 -2.54
C PHE A 156 3.67 -9.15 -1.76
N ILE A 157 3.47 -9.10 -0.44
CA ILE A 157 4.10 -8.09 0.40
C ILE A 157 5.32 -8.70 1.08
N PRO A 158 6.52 -8.16 0.86
CA PRO A 158 7.72 -8.61 1.55
C PRO A 158 7.52 -8.51 3.08
N THR A 159 7.54 -9.66 3.74
CA THR A 159 7.52 -9.76 5.21
C THR A 159 8.92 -10.09 5.70
N LYS A 160 9.24 -9.65 6.92
CA LYS A 160 10.46 -10.15 7.58
C LYS A 160 10.34 -11.66 7.69
N THR A 161 11.14 -12.40 6.94
CA THR A 161 11.31 -13.84 7.14
C THR A 161 12.05 -14.05 8.46
N SER A 162 11.34 -13.85 9.55
CA SER A 162 11.72 -14.44 10.83
C SER A 162 10.92 -15.72 10.96
N SER A 163 11.61 -16.77 11.35
CA SER A 163 11.08 -18.03 11.86
C SER A 163 9.84 -17.85 12.75
N MET A 164 8.68 -17.60 12.18
CA MET A 164 7.45 -17.63 12.92
C MET A 164 6.81 -19.01 12.77
N LYS A 165 6.90 -19.78 13.86
CA LYS A 165 6.07 -20.93 14.16
C LYS A 165 4.64 -20.64 13.75
N LYS A 166 4.00 -21.63 13.09
CA LYS A 166 2.58 -21.65 12.76
C LYS A 166 1.75 -21.14 13.96
N VAL A 167 1.25 -19.93 13.85
CA VAL A 167 0.25 -19.41 14.79
C VAL A 167 -1.07 -20.04 14.42
N GLY A 168 -1.72 -20.64 15.43
CA GLY A 168 -2.96 -21.37 15.30
C GLY A 168 -4.07 -20.53 14.67
N LYS A 169 -5.01 -21.25 14.04
CA LYS A 169 -6.21 -20.74 13.39
C LYS A 169 -6.92 -19.71 14.27
N THR A 170 -6.70 -18.42 13.98
CA THR A 170 -7.49 -17.34 14.57
C THR A 170 -8.86 -17.28 13.91
N LYS A 171 -9.90 -17.21 14.75
CA LYS A 171 -11.30 -17.10 14.34
C LYS A 171 -11.45 -15.93 13.35
N LYS A 172 -12.04 -16.20 12.18
CA LYS A 172 -12.43 -15.20 11.19
C LYS A 172 -13.29 -14.09 11.84
N LYS A 173 -12.71 -12.96 12.10
CA LYS A 173 -13.47 -11.76 12.41
C LYS A 173 -14.01 -11.24 11.07
N LYS A 174 -15.33 -11.29 10.86
CA LYS A 174 -15.97 -10.68 9.71
C LYS A 174 -15.69 -9.18 9.78
N LEU A 175 -14.90 -8.67 8.87
CA LEU A 175 -14.69 -7.24 8.69
C LEU A 175 -15.98 -6.66 8.10
N SER A 176 -16.61 -5.73 8.82
CA SER A 176 -17.77 -5.01 8.30
C SER A 176 -17.26 -3.90 7.37
N THR A 177 -17.34 -4.12 6.07
CA THR A 177 -17.21 -3.05 5.08
C THR A 177 -18.49 -2.24 5.10
N GLN A 178 -18.48 -1.11 5.78
CA GLN A 178 -19.57 -0.14 5.66
C GLN A 178 -19.36 0.67 4.37
N GLY A 179 -20.08 0.31 3.33
CA GLY A 179 -20.22 1.13 2.14
C GLY A 179 -21.30 2.19 2.44
N SER A 180 -20.89 3.39 2.78
CA SER A 180 -21.81 4.53 2.87
C SER A 180 -21.77 5.29 1.55
N THR A 181 -22.90 5.34 0.85
CA THR A 181 -23.10 6.24 -0.29
C THR A 181 -23.59 7.59 0.23
N ASN A 182 -22.71 8.38 0.79
CA ASN A 182 -23.02 9.78 1.03
C ASN A 182 -22.83 10.57 -0.26
N LYS A 183 -23.94 11.03 -0.86
CA LYS A 183 -23.88 12.05 -1.91
C LYS A 183 -23.35 13.33 -1.30
N VAL A 184 -22.11 13.65 -1.55
CA VAL A 184 -21.56 14.96 -1.25
C VAL A 184 -22.02 15.88 -2.38
N GLY A 185 -22.94 16.80 -2.08
CA GLY A 185 -23.41 17.81 -3.03
C GLY A 185 -22.28 18.80 -3.36
N GLY A 186 -22.17 19.19 -4.61
CA GLY A 186 -21.16 20.12 -5.11
C GLY A 186 -20.36 19.56 -6.28
N ILE A 187 -19.20 20.13 -6.55
CA ILE A 187 -18.27 19.77 -7.67
C ILE A 187 -17.90 18.26 -7.66
N TRP A 188 -18.10 17.57 -6.54
CA TRP A 188 -17.79 16.16 -6.30
C TRP A 188 -19.03 15.23 -6.32
N GLY A 189 -20.11 15.66 -6.95
CA GLY A 189 -21.34 14.87 -7.07
C GLY A 189 -21.08 13.50 -7.70
N GLY A 190 -21.42 12.43 -6.93
CA GLY A 190 -21.23 11.03 -7.37
C GLY A 190 -20.02 10.31 -6.78
N LEU A 191 -19.18 10.97 -5.96
CA LEU A 191 -18.02 10.33 -5.32
C LEU A 191 -18.47 9.25 -4.33
N LYS A 192 -17.88 8.07 -4.42
CA LYS A 192 -18.16 6.90 -3.58
C LYS A 192 -17.04 6.65 -2.61
N LEU A 193 -17.37 6.27 -1.40
CA LEU A 193 -16.44 6.12 -0.28
C LEU A 193 -16.34 4.66 0.17
N VAL A 194 -15.12 4.17 0.31
CA VAL A 194 -14.79 2.95 1.06
C VAL A 194 -14.03 3.34 2.32
N LYS A 195 -14.56 2.96 3.47
CA LYS A 195 -13.90 3.14 4.77
C LYS A 195 -13.70 1.78 5.42
N VAL A 196 -12.48 1.51 5.83
CA VAL A 196 -12.11 0.31 6.60
C VAL A 196 -11.32 0.77 7.82
N ALA A 197 -11.84 0.41 8.99
CA ALA A 197 -11.31 0.81 10.29
C ALA A 197 -10.68 -0.39 11.02
#